data_585c8f13bd5bee5f0c8f0cea39ebf8e8
#
_entry.id   585c8f13bd5bee5f0c8f0cea39ebf8e8
#
_cell.length_a   1.000
_cell.length_b   1.000
_cell.length_c   1.000
_cell.angle_alpha   90.00
_cell.angle_beta   90.00
_cell.angle_gamma   90.00
#
_symmetry.space_group_name_H-M   'P 1'
#
loop_
_entity.id
_entity.type
_entity.pdbx_description
1 polymer ?
#
loop_
_entity_poly.entity_id
_entity_poly.type
_entity_poly.pdbx_seq_one_letter_code
_entity_poly.pdbx_strand_id
1 'polypeptide(L)'
;MANYKKMHIPCDHCGSSDAAVINEDDSKYCFKCNVRDKPENGFNMVTLPQVSTTPQKPHLSRSDAFQSGISDRRLALKTVEAYGVRLTEKGEVFFPYFDKTGAHVANKVRSKDKKFAVEGEWKTSLLFGQNNFSKGGDVVTICEGEFDALSAYQMMGGKQAVVSIRSGAQSALSDCKASYEWLDSFSKVVICFDNDEVGREAANKVADLFGGKALLFRHNQQHKDASDWLVDRAEVLFSQAWLASEKYKPEGIVTISDIKQRLLTPPVPGVPWCFSTLTGLTYGRRKGELYAFGAGVGVGKTDVFTQQIAYDIETLNKRVGVIYLEQNVVETGQRVMGKLDQRLYHVPDADWNRTQYETSVNRLEEREQLYMMEHFGAMDWKTIKGIIKYFNKAYDIEHIYLDHLTALSAQEQDERRALDGIMADMASLAQELGIIIHFISHLTTPEGKSHEEGGRVMEKHFTGSRAIARWSH
;
A
#
# COMPACT_ATOMS: atom_id res chain seq x y z
N MET A 1 23.14 -16.74 -18.88
CA MET A 1 24.01 -15.65 -18.43
C MET A 1 24.26 -14.78 -19.64
N ALA A 2 24.10 -13.47 -19.53
CA ALA A 2 24.42 -12.60 -20.66
C ALA A 2 25.94 -12.56 -20.85
N ASN A 3 26.40 -12.89 -22.06
CA ASN A 3 27.81 -12.82 -22.40
C ASN A 3 28.17 -11.38 -22.79
N TYR A 4 29.15 -10.78 -22.13
CA TYR A 4 29.67 -9.45 -22.45
C TYR A 4 31.11 -9.57 -22.99
N LYS A 5 31.45 -8.79 -24.05
CA LYS A 5 32.83 -8.70 -24.57
C LYS A 5 33.77 -8.03 -23.57
N LYS A 6 33.31 -6.99 -22.88
CA LYS A 6 34.06 -6.29 -21.82
C LYS A 6 33.11 -5.83 -20.73
N MET A 7 33.55 -5.90 -19.48
CA MET A 7 32.82 -5.42 -18.29
C MET A 7 33.69 -4.41 -17.53
N HIS A 8 33.05 -3.66 -16.63
CA HIS A 8 33.70 -2.67 -15.78
C HIS A 8 34.45 -1.61 -16.57
N ILE A 9 33.79 -0.98 -17.54
CA ILE A 9 34.40 0.13 -18.33
C ILE A 9 33.74 1.46 -17.96
N PRO A 10 34.47 2.60 -18.17
CA PRO A 10 33.90 3.91 -17.91
C PRO A 10 32.71 4.23 -18.80
N CYS A 11 31.77 4.98 -18.26
CA CYS A 11 30.60 5.47 -18.99
C CYS A 11 30.80 6.94 -19.36
N ASP A 12 30.72 7.25 -20.64
CA ASP A 12 30.92 8.61 -21.15
C ASP A 12 29.73 9.54 -20.85
N HIS A 13 28.56 9.00 -20.57
CA HIS A 13 27.35 9.77 -20.28
C HIS A 13 27.23 10.20 -18.81
N CYS A 14 27.56 9.34 -17.85
CA CYS A 14 27.37 9.63 -16.44
C CYS A 14 28.69 9.73 -15.63
N GLY A 15 29.84 9.59 -16.27
CA GLY A 15 31.15 9.69 -15.64
C GLY A 15 31.49 8.55 -14.66
N SER A 16 30.71 7.48 -14.62
CA SER A 16 31.06 6.31 -13.80
C SER A 16 32.29 5.61 -14.34
N SER A 17 33.19 5.22 -13.47
CA SER A 17 34.48 4.60 -13.85
C SER A 17 34.35 3.13 -14.29
N ASP A 18 33.27 2.44 -13.91
CA ASP A 18 33.16 0.97 -13.98
C ASP A 18 31.76 0.41 -14.25
N ALA A 19 30.75 1.25 -14.46
CA ALA A 19 29.36 0.81 -14.55
C ALA A 19 28.90 0.44 -15.97
N ALA A 20 29.76 0.46 -16.98
CA ALA A 20 29.39 0.10 -18.34
C ALA A 20 29.98 -1.23 -18.80
N VAL A 21 29.30 -1.84 -19.78
CA VAL A 21 29.72 -3.09 -20.44
C VAL A 21 29.67 -2.93 -21.96
N ILE A 22 30.44 -3.73 -22.68
CA ILE A 22 30.33 -3.89 -24.13
C ILE A 22 29.69 -5.26 -24.40
N ASN A 23 28.58 -5.27 -25.10
CA ASN A 23 27.86 -6.47 -25.49
C ASN A 23 28.55 -7.16 -26.70
N GLU A 24 28.13 -8.37 -27.06
CA GLU A 24 28.66 -9.09 -28.21
C GLU A 24 28.41 -8.37 -29.56
N ASP A 25 27.36 -7.55 -29.64
CA ASP A 25 27.01 -6.71 -30.79
C ASP A 25 27.75 -5.37 -30.84
N ASP A 26 28.81 -5.22 -30.03
CA ASP A 26 29.61 -4.02 -29.86
C ASP A 26 28.86 -2.80 -29.33
N SER A 27 27.61 -2.95 -28.92
CA SER A 27 26.89 -1.88 -28.21
C SER A 27 27.39 -1.73 -26.79
N LYS A 28 27.55 -0.48 -26.33
CA LYS A 28 27.94 -0.14 -24.95
C LYS A 28 26.67 0.14 -24.11
N TYR A 29 26.55 -0.49 -22.94
CA TYR A 29 25.43 -0.28 -22.02
C TYR A 29 25.94 0.08 -20.64
N CYS A 30 25.37 1.09 -20.02
CA CYS A 30 25.70 1.51 -18.66
C CYS A 30 24.58 1.18 -17.69
N PHE A 31 24.89 0.38 -16.66
CA PHE A 31 23.93 0.00 -15.60
C PHE A 31 23.58 1.15 -14.63
N LYS A 32 24.38 2.22 -14.60
CA LYS A 32 24.14 3.36 -13.69
C LYS A 32 23.17 4.39 -14.28
N CYS A 33 23.29 4.71 -15.57
CA CYS A 33 22.44 5.69 -16.23
C CYS A 33 21.44 5.08 -17.22
N ASN A 34 21.49 3.76 -17.43
CA ASN A 34 20.64 2.99 -18.35
C ASN A 34 20.72 3.44 -19.83
N VAL A 35 21.82 4.07 -20.22
CA VAL A 35 22.07 4.48 -21.61
C VAL A 35 22.70 3.34 -22.38
N ARG A 36 22.25 3.13 -23.62
CA ARG A 36 22.83 2.17 -24.58
C ARG A 36 23.29 2.89 -25.83
N ASP A 37 24.58 2.84 -26.10
CA ASP A 37 25.18 3.33 -27.32
C ASP A 37 25.32 2.18 -28.32
N LYS A 38 24.90 2.41 -29.57
CA LYS A 38 25.10 1.45 -30.68
C LYS A 38 26.48 1.66 -31.29
N PRO A 39 27.11 0.61 -31.82
CA PRO A 39 28.40 0.78 -32.52
C PRO A 39 28.23 1.67 -33.76
N GLU A 40 29.13 2.63 -33.92
CA GLU A 40 29.23 3.40 -35.14
C GLU A 40 29.83 2.49 -36.24
N ASN A 41 28.96 1.87 -37.02
CA ASN A 41 29.40 1.20 -38.24
C ASN A 41 29.69 2.27 -39.29
N GLY A 42 30.97 2.51 -39.54
CA GLY A 42 31.41 3.29 -40.69
C GLY A 42 31.04 2.58 -42.00
N PHE A 43 30.14 3.18 -42.74
CA PHE A 43 29.98 2.93 -44.16
C PHE A 43 29.97 4.24 -44.93
N ASN A 44 30.81 4.30 -45.98
CA ASN A 44 31.03 5.42 -46.86
C ASN A 44 29.78 5.98 -47.48
N MET A 45 29.66 7.31 -47.47
CA MET A 45 28.64 8.08 -48.14
C MET A 45 28.59 7.83 -49.65
N VAL A 46 27.43 7.40 -50.13
CA VAL A 46 26.98 7.70 -51.48
C VAL A 46 26.03 8.89 -51.31
N THR A 47 26.45 10.04 -51.81
CA THR A 47 25.66 11.27 -51.88
C THR A 47 24.50 11.08 -52.85
N LEU A 48 23.30 10.89 -52.34
CA LEU A 48 22.07 11.13 -53.09
C LEU A 48 21.56 12.56 -52.83
N PRO A 49 20.95 13.22 -53.82
CA PRO A 49 20.58 14.62 -53.73
C PRO A 49 19.59 14.85 -52.57
N GLN A 50 19.90 15.83 -51.76
CA GLN A 50 19.06 16.28 -50.68
C GLN A 50 17.73 16.80 -51.22
N VAL A 51 16.68 16.03 -51.09
CA VAL A 51 15.31 16.56 -51.03
C VAL A 51 15.20 17.20 -49.66
N SER A 52 15.20 18.50 -49.63
CA SER A 52 14.89 19.33 -48.47
C SER A 52 13.44 19.04 -48.07
N THR A 53 13.22 18.07 -47.24
CA THR A 53 12.02 17.93 -46.44
C THR A 53 12.28 18.57 -45.10
N THR A 54 12.12 19.88 -45.01
CA THR A 54 11.73 20.53 -43.76
C THR A 54 10.49 19.76 -43.27
N PRO A 55 10.47 19.19 -42.03
CA PRO A 55 9.23 18.63 -41.53
C PRO A 55 8.21 19.77 -41.52
N GLN A 56 7.24 19.74 -42.42
CA GLN A 56 6.08 20.61 -42.32
C GLN A 56 5.45 20.28 -40.96
N LYS A 57 5.48 21.26 -40.03
CA LYS A 57 4.68 21.21 -38.81
C LYS A 57 3.28 20.83 -39.23
N PRO A 58 2.66 19.78 -38.69
CA PRO A 58 1.31 19.41 -39.04
C PRO A 58 0.42 20.66 -38.83
N HIS A 59 -0.37 21.00 -39.83
CA HIS A 59 -1.33 22.09 -39.72
C HIS A 59 -2.40 21.71 -38.69
N LEU A 60 -2.23 22.16 -37.42
CA LEU A 60 -3.14 21.89 -36.31
C LEU A 60 -4.44 22.68 -36.42
N SER A 61 -4.56 23.59 -37.39
CA SER A 61 -5.79 24.35 -37.67
C SER A 61 -6.61 23.65 -38.75
N ARG A 62 -7.77 23.15 -38.39
CA ARG A 62 -8.76 22.59 -39.31
C ARG A 62 -9.71 23.70 -39.77
N SER A 63 -9.85 23.86 -41.06
CA SER A 63 -10.74 24.87 -41.66
C SER A 63 -12.23 24.58 -41.43
N ASP A 64 -12.57 23.30 -41.12
CA ASP A 64 -13.93 22.84 -40.88
C ASP A 64 -14.33 22.90 -39.38
N ALA A 65 -13.43 23.33 -38.48
CA ALA A 65 -13.69 23.43 -37.06
C ALA A 65 -14.01 24.86 -36.60
N PHE A 66 -15.09 25.04 -35.85
CA PHE A 66 -15.60 26.30 -35.35
C PHE A 66 -15.77 26.28 -33.82
N GLN A 67 -16.04 27.41 -33.19
CA GLN A 67 -16.35 27.53 -31.78
C GLN A 67 -17.86 27.72 -31.59
N SER A 68 -18.40 26.92 -30.68
CA SER A 68 -19.82 26.94 -30.31
C SER A 68 -19.96 26.40 -28.88
N GLY A 69 -21.06 26.74 -28.21
CA GLY A 69 -21.42 26.08 -26.96
C GLY A 69 -21.69 24.61 -27.19
N ILE A 70 -21.44 23.79 -26.17
CA ILE A 70 -21.65 22.34 -26.22
C ILE A 70 -22.88 22.00 -25.38
N SER A 71 -24.03 21.91 -26.05
CA SER A 71 -25.36 21.91 -25.42
C SER A 71 -25.60 20.65 -24.57
N ASP A 72 -25.16 19.47 -25.01
CA ASP A 72 -25.28 18.20 -24.29
C ASP A 72 -24.43 18.18 -23.00
N ARG A 73 -23.43 19.04 -22.90
CA ARG A 73 -22.57 19.27 -21.72
C ARG A 73 -22.89 20.57 -21.00
N ARG A 74 -23.85 21.37 -21.50
CA ARG A 74 -24.20 22.68 -20.97
C ARG A 74 -23.03 23.68 -20.91
N LEU A 75 -22.01 23.49 -21.73
CA LEU A 75 -20.87 24.38 -21.82
C LEU A 75 -21.23 25.57 -22.68
N ALA A 76 -21.10 26.75 -22.11
CA ALA A 76 -21.36 28.02 -22.79
C ALA A 76 -20.24 28.33 -23.79
N LEU A 77 -20.60 29.07 -24.88
CA LEU A 77 -19.65 29.52 -25.89
C LEU A 77 -18.44 30.22 -25.25
N LYS A 78 -18.67 31.14 -24.30
CA LYS A 78 -17.58 31.85 -23.59
C LYS A 78 -16.56 30.95 -22.95
N THR A 79 -16.97 29.80 -22.39
CA THR A 79 -16.06 28.80 -21.78
C THR A 79 -15.25 28.08 -22.87
N VAL A 80 -15.92 27.68 -23.95
CA VAL A 80 -15.30 27.02 -25.11
C VAL A 80 -14.25 27.93 -25.75
N GLU A 81 -14.59 29.23 -25.94
CA GLU A 81 -13.66 30.24 -26.45
C GLU A 81 -12.44 30.46 -25.53
N ALA A 82 -12.66 30.56 -24.21
CA ALA A 82 -11.60 30.79 -23.25
C ALA A 82 -10.50 29.70 -23.30
N TYR A 83 -10.87 28.49 -23.66
CA TYR A 83 -9.90 27.35 -23.76
C TYR A 83 -9.51 27.05 -25.22
N GLY A 84 -10.03 27.83 -26.20
CA GLY A 84 -9.73 27.62 -27.62
C GLY A 84 -10.27 26.30 -28.18
N VAL A 85 -11.22 25.66 -27.50
CA VAL A 85 -11.85 24.42 -27.95
C VAL A 85 -12.63 24.65 -29.24
N ARG A 86 -12.61 23.68 -30.14
CA ARG A 86 -13.32 23.76 -31.43
C ARG A 86 -14.12 22.48 -31.68
N LEU A 87 -15.16 22.60 -32.48
CA LEU A 87 -16.05 21.52 -32.87
C LEU A 87 -16.17 21.44 -34.38
N THR A 88 -16.46 20.24 -34.90
CA THR A 88 -16.89 20.06 -36.30
C THR A 88 -18.40 19.81 -36.38
N GLU A 89 -19.00 19.99 -37.55
CA GLU A 89 -20.41 19.61 -37.79
C GLU A 89 -20.67 18.10 -37.53
N LYS A 90 -19.65 17.27 -37.62
CA LYS A 90 -19.71 15.82 -37.31
C LYS A 90 -19.75 15.57 -35.83
N GLY A 91 -19.57 16.56 -34.96
CA GLY A 91 -19.59 16.48 -33.52
C GLY A 91 -18.26 15.99 -32.92
N GLU A 92 -17.16 16.13 -33.64
CA GLU A 92 -15.81 15.95 -33.08
C GLU A 92 -15.43 17.20 -32.27
N VAL A 93 -14.78 17.00 -31.13
CA VAL A 93 -14.31 18.09 -30.25
C VAL A 93 -12.79 18.06 -30.20
N PHE A 94 -12.20 19.24 -30.47
CA PHE A 94 -10.75 19.46 -30.51
C PHE A 94 -10.32 20.25 -29.29
N PHE A 95 -9.50 19.66 -28.45
CA PHE A 95 -8.89 20.29 -27.28
C PHE A 95 -7.46 20.67 -27.64
N PRO A 96 -7.12 21.98 -27.72
CA PRO A 96 -5.78 22.43 -28.08
C PRO A 96 -4.81 22.29 -26.89
N TYR A 97 -3.60 21.82 -27.18
CA TYR A 97 -2.52 21.68 -26.23
C TYR A 97 -1.30 22.51 -26.65
N PHE A 98 -0.67 23.10 -25.68
CA PHE A 98 0.43 24.05 -25.86
C PHE A 98 1.68 23.56 -25.15
N ASP A 99 2.85 23.98 -25.64
CA ASP A 99 4.13 23.73 -25.00
C ASP A 99 4.54 24.85 -24.03
N LYS A 100 5.72 24.72 -23.43
CA LYS A 100 6.29 25.70 -22.49
C LYS A 100 6.53 27.08 -23.09
N THR A 101 6.60 27.20 -24.43
CA THR A 101 6.76 28.47 -25.14
C THR A 101 5.43 29.15 -25.48
N GLY A 102 4.33 28.46 -25.19
CA GLY A 102 2.97 28.89 -25.60
C GLY A 102 2.62 28.56 -27.04
N ALA A 103 3.44 27.77 -27.73
CA ALA A 103 3.12 27.31 -29.08
C ALA A 103 2.06 26.18 -29.05
N HIS A 104 1.08 26.25 -29.92
CA HIS A 104 0.09 25.20 -30.14
C HIS A 104 0.79 23.99 -30.80
N VAL A 105 0.94 22.87 -30.05
CA VAL A 105 1.73 21.72 -30.49
C VAL A 105 0.92 20.46 -30.77
N ALA A 106 -0.26 20.33 -30.15
CA ALA A 106 -1.11 19.17 -30.34
C ALA A 106 -2.60 19.50 -30.16
N ASN A 107 -3.46 18.65 -30.76
CA ASN A 107 -4.88 18.57 -30.43
C ASN A 107 -5.20 17.17 -29.91
N LYS A 108 -5.95 17.10 -28.81
CA LYS A 108 -6.65 15.87 -28.45
C LYS A 108 -8.05 15.94 -29.05
N VAL A 109 -8.38 14.97 -29.88
CA VAL A 109 -9.64 14.94 -30.61
C VAL A 109 -10.53 13.86 -30.00
N ARG A 110 -11.74 14.25 -29.63
CA ARG A 110 -12.77 13.32 -29.17
C ARG A 110 -13.88 13.20 -30.19
N SER A 111 -14.07 11.99 -30.73
CA SER A 111 -15.17 11.70 -31.64
C SER A 111 -16.50 11.60 -30.89
N LYS A 112 -17.61 11.67 -31.66
CA LYS A 112 -18.96 11.46 -31.13
C LYS A 112 -19.12 10.11 -30.40
N ASP A 113 -18.42 9.08 -30.86
CA ASP A 113 -18.42 7.74 -30.27
C ASP A 113 -17.48 7.61 -29.05
N LYS A 114 -17.05 8.74 -28.47
CA LYS A 114 -16.17 8.82 -27.31
C LYS A 114 -14.77 8.21 -27.51
N LYS A 115 -14.31 8.05 -28.75
CA LYS A 115 -12.94 7.64 -29.06
C LYS A 115 -12.03 8.86 -29.06
N PHE A 116 -10.79 8.67 -28.62
CA PHE A 116 -9.78 9.72 -28.58
C PHE A 116 -8.70 9.46 -29.62
N ALA A 117 -8.26 10.55 -30.27
CA ALA A 117 -7.09 10.58 -31.12
C ALA A 117 -6.23 11.80 -30.74
N VAL A 118 -4.97 11.77 -31.11
CA VAL A 118 -4.04 12.88 -30.88
C VAL A 118 -3.44 13.28 -32.23
N GLU A 119 -3.45 14.59 -32.51
CA GLU A 119 -2.80 15.20 -33.66
C GLU A 119 -1.63 16.07 -33.15
N GLY A 120 -0.48 16.03 -33.81
CA GLY A 120 0.69 16.83 -33.49
C GLY A 120 1.65 16.24 -32.46
N GLU A 121 2.45 17.09 -31.80
CA GLU A 121 3.52 16.71 -30.89
C GLU A 121 3.03 16.60 -29.44
N TRP A 122 2.50 15.44 -29.06
CA TRP A 122 1.96 15.19 -27.74
C TRP A 122 2.99 15.26 -26.60
N LYS A 123 4.22 14.85 -26.86
CA LYS A 123 5.26 14.71 -25.80
C LYS A 123 5.66 16.05 -25.17
N THR A 124 5.60 17.13 -25.92
CA THR A 124 5.99 18.47 -25.46
C THR A 124 4.86 19.25 -24.85
N SER A 125 3.62 18.73 -24.94
CA SER A 125 2.43 19.41 -24.45
C SER A 125 2.38 19.47 -22.92
N LEU A 126 1.83 20.58 -22.41
CA LEU A 126 1.55 20.81 -20.98
C LEU A 126 0.13 20.32 -20.62
N LEU A 127 -0.32 20.60 -19.40
CA LEU A 127 -1.70 20.33 -18.97
C LEU A 127 -2.69 21.11 -19.84
N PHE A 128 -3.86 20.52 -20.07
CA PHE A 128 -4.90 21.23 -20.82
C PHE A 128 -5.32 22.51 -20.10
N GLY A 129 -5.35 23.62 -20.82
CA GLY A 129 -5.70 24.94 -20.30
C GLY A 129 -4.59 25.65 -19.51
N GLN A 130 -3.42 25.06 -19.30
CA GLN A 130 -2.33 25.68 -18.54
C GLN A 130 -1.86 27.01 -19.16
N ASN A 131 -1.85 27.11 -20.47
CA ASN A 131 -1.46 28.31 -21.20
C ASN A 131 -2.42 29.52 -21.00
N ASN A 132 -3.61 29.29 -20.48
CA ASN A 132 -4.62 30.33 -20.26
C ASN A 132 -4.37 31.11 -18.98
N PHE A 133 -3.50 30.65 -18.11
CA PHE A 133 -3.29 31.24 -16.80
C PHE A 133 -1.83 31.55 -16.54
N SER A 134 -1.58 32.72 -15.95
CA SER A 134 -0.25 33.11 -15.52
C SER A 134 0.29 32.18 -14.41
N LYS A 135 1.60 32.10 -14.29
CA LYS A 135 2.27 31.45 -13.17
C LYS A 135 1.97 32.21 -11.86
N GLY A 136 1.57 31.50 -10.82
CA GLY A 136 1.23 32.05 -9.50
C GLY A 136 -0.24 32.41 -9.36
N GLY A 137 -0.68 32.54 -8.13
CA GLY A 137 -2.06 32.86 -7.76
C GLY A 137 -2.51 32.15 -6.48
N ASP A 138 -3.76 32.39 -6.08
CA ASP A 138 -4.26 31.79 -4.83
C ASP A 138 -4.56 30.31 -4.98
N VAL A 139 -5.24 29.90 -6.06
CA VAL A 139 -5.71 28.53 -6.23
C VAL A 139 -5.64 28.10 -7.70
N VAL A 140 -5.17 26.86 -7.92
CA VAL A 140 -5.36 26.14 -9.19
C VAL A 140 -6.16 24.87 -8.93
N THR A 141 -7.08 24.53 -9.84
CA THR A 141 -7.84 23.28 -9.81
C THR A 141 -7.35 22.36 -10.92
N ILE A 142 -7.06 21.09 -10.58
CA ILE A 142 -6.65 20.05 -11.53
C ILE A 142 -7.80 19.07 -11.65
N CYS A 143 -8.37 18.93 -12.84
CA CYS A 143 -9.38 17.94 -13.18
C CYS A 143 -8.78 16.74 -13.92
N GLU A 144 -9.52 15.64 -14.01
CA GLU A 144 -9.08 14.45 -14.72
C GLU A 144 -9.26 14.60 -16.24
N GLY A 145 -10.36 15.15 -16.68
CA GLY A 145 -10.71 15.32 -18.09
C GLY A 145 -10.86 16.78 -18.54
N GLU A 146 -10.77 17.00 -19.86
CA GLU A 146 -10.90 18.32 -20.45
C GLU A 146 -12.29 18.90 -20.22
N PHE A 147 -13.33 18.07 -20.35
CA PHE A 147 -14.71 18.52 -20.09
C PHE A 147 -14.93 18.88 -18.62
N ASP A 148 -14.26 18.19 -17.71
CA ASP A 148 -14.34 18.49 -16.29
C ASP A 148 -13.67 19.80 -15.96
N ALA A 149 -12.53 20.09 -16.60
CA ALA A 149 -11.88 21.39 -16.46
C ALA A 149 -12.75 22.54 -17.00
N LEU A 150 -13.36 22.36 -18.16
CA LEU A 150 -14.29 23.36 -18.73
C LEU A 150 -15.51 23.57 -17.81
N SER A 151 -16.09 22.48 -17.31
CA SER A 151 -17.26 22.51 -16.43
C SER A 151 -16.95 23.19 -15.10
N ALA A 152 -15.86 22.79 -14.45
CA ALA A 152 -15.40 23.43 -13.22
C ALA A 152 -15.11 24.91 -13.41
N TYR A 153 -14.39 25.29 -14.46
CA TYR A 153 -14.12 26.68 -14.80
C TYR A 153 -15.41 27.51 -14.98
N GLN A 154 -16.38 26.99 -15.73
CA GLN A 154 -17.67 27.62 -15.91
C GLN A 154 -18.43 27.79 -14.60
N MET A 155 -18.55 26.73 -13.79
CA MET A 155 -19.27 26.76 -12.51
C MET A 155 -18.65 27.72 -11.49
N MET A 156 -17.32 27.92 -11.57
CA MET A 156 -16.60 28.89 -10.73
C MET A 156 -16.59 30.33 -11.32
N GLY A 157 -17.42 30.60 -12.28
CA GLY A 157 -17.61 31.92 -12.85
C GLY A 157 -16.49 32.39 -13.78
N GLY A 158 -15.64 31.51 -14.28
CA GLY A 158 -14.60 31.81 -15.26
C GLY A 158 -13.43 32.65 -14.76
N LYS A 159 -13.11 32.58 -13.46
CA LYS A 159 -12.10 33.45 -12.84
C LYS A 159 -10.93 32.66 -12.22
N GLN A 160 -11.13 31.40 -11.90
CA GLN A 160 -10.13 30.54 -11.26
C GLN A 160 -9.28 29.80 -12.29
N ALA A 161 -8.03 29.53 -11.97
CA ALA A 161 -7.19 28.67 -12.79
C ALA A 161 -7.69 27.22 -12.70
N VAL A 162 -8.09 26.65 -13.83
CA VAL A 162 -8.53 25.25 -13.94
C VAL A 162 -7.81 24.59 -15.11
N VAL A 163 -7.23 23.44 -14.85
CA VAL A 163 -6.51 22.63 -15.84
C VAL A 163 -6.96 21.18 -15.77
N SER A 164 -6.69 20.38 -16.80
CA SER A 164 -6.79 18.94 -16.68
C SER A 164 -5.50 18.23 -17.03
N ILE A 165 -5.34 17.01 -16.49
CA ILE A 165 -4.30 16.09 -16.93
C ILE A 165 -4.55 15.63 -18.37
N ARG A 166 -3.49 15.11 -19.03
CA ARG A 166 -3.53 14.86 -20.47
C ARG A 166 -4.20 13.54 -20.86
N SER A 167 -4.00 12.49 -20.07
CA SER A 167 -4.33 11.11 -20.49
C SER A 167 -5.02 10.27 -19.41
N GLY A 168 -5.83 10.90 -18.52
CA GLY A 168 -6.58 10.23 -17.46
C GLY A 168 -5.73 9.86 -16.23
N ALA A 169 -6.36 9.27 -15.23
CA ALA A 169 -5.81 9.05 -13.89
C ALA A 169 -4.43 8.37 -13.86
N GLN A 170 -4.16 7.42 -14.76
CA GLN A 170 -2.88 6.70 -14.79
C GLN A 170 -1.68 7.59 -15.11
N SER A 171 -1.87 8.66 -15.87
CA SER A 171 -0.81 9.62 -16.22
C SER A 171 -0.73 10.80 -15.26
N ALA A 172 -1.67 10.95 -14.33
CA ALA A 172 -1.85 12.12 -13.48
C ALA A 172 -0.56 12.55 -12.77
N LEU A 173 0.12 11.62 -12.12
CA LEU A 173 1.36 11.89 -11.41
C LEU A 173 2.48 12.39 -12.33
N SER A 174 2.63 11.78 -13.52
CA SER A 174 3.66 12.17 -14.50
C SER A 174 3.36 13.53 -15.12
N ASP A 175 2.10 13.81 -15.44
CA ASP A 175 1.64 15.05 -16.00
C ASP A 175 1.81 16.22 -15.02
N CYS A 176 1.44 16.01 -13.75
CA CYS A 176 1.64 17.01 -12.70
C CYS A 176 3.13 17.23 -12.39
N LYS A 177 3.97 16.19 -12.43
CA LYS A 177 5.43 16.35 -12.29
C LYS A 177 6.03 17.18 -13.44
N ALA A 178 5.58 16.97 -14.67
CA ALA A 178 6.03 17.75 -15.83
C ALA A 178 5.69 19.24 -15.73
N SER A 179 4.61 19.58 -15.04
CA SER A 179 4.12 20.95 -14.81
C SER A 179 4.32 21.43 -13.37
N TYR A 180 5.15 20.74 -12.58
CA TYR A 180 5.29 20.94 -11.13
C TYR A 180 5.58 22.40 -10.77
N GLU A 181 6.57 23.03 -11.38
CA GLU A 181 6.98 24.42 -11.08
C GLU A 181 5.83 25.43 -11.31
N TRP A 182 4.96 25.17 -12.29
CA TRP A 182 3.81 26.00 -12.55
C TRP A 182 2.71 25.75 -11.51
N LEU A 183 2.36 24.49 -11.24
CA LEU A 183 1.36 24.11 -10.24
C LEU A 183 1.76 24.56 -8.82
N ASP A 184 3.03 24.35 -8.45
CA ASP A 184 3.52 24.71 -7.10
C ASP A 184 3.64 26.23 -6.89
N SER A 185 3.56 27.03 -7.94
CA SER A 185 3.53 28.48 -7.84
C SER A 185 2.23 29.04 -7.23
N PHE A 186 1.17 28.24 -7.17
CA PHE A 186 -0.09 28.60 -6.52
C PHE A 186 -0.01 28.34 -5.00
N SER A 187 -0.78 29.12 -4.23
CA SER A 187 -0.88 28.94 -2.79
C SER A 187 -1.61 27.66 -2.40
N LYS A 188 -2.56 27.22 -3.21
CA LYS A 188 -3.37 26.01 -3.04
C LYS A 188 -3.55 25.29 -4.36
N VAL A 189 -3.57 23.95 -4.29
CA VAL A 189 -3.82 23.06 -5.43
C VAL A 189 -5.03 22.18 -5.09
N VAL A 190 -6.16 22.45 -5.73
CA VAL A 190 -7.39 21.64 -5.57
C VAL A 190 -7.34 20.51 -6.60
N ILE A 191 -7.45 19.28 -6.16
CA ILE A 191 -7.46 18.08 -7.01
C ILE A 191 -8.91 17.59 -7.10
N CYS A 192 -9.48 17.70 -8.30
CA CYS A 192 -10.88 17.39 -8.61
C CYS A 192 -10.94 16.27 -9.66
N PHE A 193 -10.56 15.04 -9.24
CA PHE A 193 -10.57 13.85 -10.09
C PHE A 193 -11.87 13.07 -9.89
N ASP A 194 -12.14 12.13 -10.80
CA ASP A 194 -13.35 11.31 -10.79
C ASP A 194 -13.56 10.59 -9.46
N ASN A 195 -14.82 10.39 -9.08
CA ASN A 195 -15.21 9.72 -7.84
C ASN A 195 -15.25 8.20 -7.97
N ASP A 196 -14.30 7.62 -8.68
CA ASP A 196 -14.09 6.17 -8.68
C ASP A 196 -12.78 5.82 -7.95
N GLU A 197 -12.47 4.53 -7.80
CA GLU A 197 -11.30 4.05 -7.06
C GLU A 197 -10.00 4.54 -7.70
N VAL A 198 -9.91 4.48 -9.03
CA VAL A 198 -8.72 4.87 -9.80
C VAL A 198 -8.48 6.37 -9.69
N GLY A 199 -9.53 7.20 -9.81
CA GLY A 199 -9.46 8.65 -9.66
C GLY A 199 -9.05 9.06 -8.24
N ARG A 200 -9.59 8.41 -7.20
CA ARG A 200 -9.22 8.68 -5.80
C ARG A 200 -7.76 8.32 -5.49
N GLU A 201 -7.26 7.17 -5.97
CA GLU A 201 -5.85 6.81 -5.84
C GLU A 201 -4.92 7.79 -6.56
N ALA A 202 -5.28 8.19 -7.78
CA ALA A 202 -4.51 9.16 -8.55
C ALA A 202 -4.51 10.53 -7.87
N ALA A 203 -5.65 10.96 -7.30
CA ALA A 203 -5.75 12.22 -6.56
C ALA A 203 -4.81 12.22 -5.33
N ASN A 204 -4.76 11.14 -4.57
CA ASN A 204 -3.85 11.01 -3.44
C ASN A 204 -2.37 11.08 -3.87
N LYS A 205 -1.99 10.35 -4.93
CA LYS A 205 -0.62 10.36 -5.48
C LYS A 205 -0.20 11.75 -5.97
N VAL A 206 -1.12 12.51 -6.56
CA VAL A 206 -0.89 13.91 -6.98
C VAL A 206 -0.83 14.82 -5.77
N ALA A 207 -1.68 14.62 -4.76
CA ALA A 207 -1.68 15.42 -3.54
C ALA A 207 -0.36 15.30 -2.76
N ASP A 208 0.28 14.12 -2.75
CA ASP A 208 1.60 13.92 -2.15
C ASP A 208 2.68 14.86 -2.72
N LEU A 209 2.57 15.26 -4.00
CA LEU A 209 3.53 16.21 -4.61
C LEU A 209 3.47 17.59 -3.98
N PHE A 210 2.27 18.03 -3.53
CA PHE A 210 2.02 19.40 -3.08
C PHE A 210 1.89 19.50 -1.55
N GLY A 211 1.78 18.36 -0.87
CA GLY A 211 1.72 18.28 0.60
C GLY A 211 0.68 19.23 1.20
N GLY A 212 1.09 20.12 2.08
CA GLY A 212 0.19 21.05 2.79
C GLY A 212 -0.60 22.03 1.92
N LYS A 213 -0.23 22.19 0.63
CA LYS A 213 -0.96 23.02 -0.34
C LYS A 213 -2.11 22.25 -1.03
N ALA A 214 -2.07 20.91 -0.98
CA ALA A 214 -3.05 20.07 -1.65
C ALA A 214 -4.39 20.06 -0.92
N LEU A 215 -5.44 20.21 -1.69
CA LEU A 215 -6.83 20.08 -1.27
C LEU A 215 -7.51 19.04 -2.15
N LEU A 216 -8.24 18.13 -1.55
CA LEU A 216 -9.02 17.12 -2.25
C LEU A 216 -10.47 17.55 -2.37
N PHE A 217 -10.94 17.74 -3.60
CA PHE A 217 -12.36 17.92 -3.87
C PHE A 217 -13.10 16.60 -3.71
N ARG A 218 -14.26 16.61 -3.05
CA ARG A 218 -15.10 15.42 -2.88
C ARG A 218 -16.38 15.57 -3.64
N HIS A 219 -16.54 14.75 -4.68
CA HIS A 219 -17.83 14.62 -5.34
C HIS A 219 -18.83 13.94 -4.38
N ASN A 220 -20.10 14.25 -4.53
CA ASN A 220 -21.17 13.55 -3.80
C ASN A 220 -21.50 12.20 -4.49
N GLN A 221 -22.46 11.45 -3.93
CA GLN A 221 -22.85 10.15 -4.48
C GLN A 221 -23.57 10.22 -5.84
N GLN A 222 -24.10 11.40 -6.22
CA GLN A 222 -24.90 11.58 -7.44
C GLN A 222 -24.02 11.99 -8.64
N HIS A 223 -22.88 12.62 -8.40
CA HIS A 223 -22.01 13.17 -9.42
C HIS A 223 -20.66 12.46 -9.40
N LYS A 224 -20.30 11.86 -10.51
CA LYS A 224 -19.01 11.16 -10.66
C LYS A 224 -17.86 12.14 -10.91
N ASP A 225 -18.09 13.13 -11.75
CA ASP A 225 -17.11 14.09 -12.25
C ASP A 225 -17.64 15.52 -12.23
N ALA A 226 -16.82 16.51 -12.56
CA ALA A 226 -17.25 17.92 -12.59
C ALA A 226 -18.25 18.22 -13.71
N SER A 227 -18.23 17.48 -14.80
CA SER A 227 -19.19 17.62 -15.90
C SER A 227 -20.60 17.23 -15.48
N ASP A 228 -20.75 16.19 -14.67
CA ASP A 228 -22.06 15.78 -14.13
C ASP A 228 -22.74 16.88 -13.33
N TRP A 229 -22.00 17.62 -12.48
CA TRP A 229 -22.53 18.74 -11.70
C TRP A 229 -23.11 19.85 -12.61
N LEU A 230 -22.41 20.16 -13.71
CA LEU A 230 -22.86 21.19 -14.65
C LEU A 230 -24.09 20.73 -15.44
N VAL A 231 -24.12 19.48 -15.87
CA VAL A 231 -25.27 18.87 -16.56
C VAL A 231 -26.51 18.90 -15.66
N ASP A 232 -26.37 18.62 -14.39
CA ASP A 232 -27.46 18.62 -13.40
C ASP A 232 -27.84 20.01 -12.86
N ARG A 233 -27.24 21.07 -13.37
CA ARG A 233 -27.48 22.49 -12.94
C ARG A 233 -27.14 22.72 -11.46
N ALA A 234 -26.11 22.06 -10.97
CA ALA A 234 -25.71 22.10 -9.56
C ALA A 234 -24.51 23.05 -9.31
N GLU A 235 -24.39 24.15 -10.08
CA GLU A 235 -23.24 25.08 -10.06
C GLU A 235 -22.98 25.66 -8.66
N VAL A 236 -24.04 26.01 -7.94
CA VAL A 236 -23.93 26.58 -6.59
C VAL A 236 -23.41 25.54 -5.61
N LEU A 237 -23.94 24.32 -5.70
CA LEU A 237 -23.52 23.21 -4.83
C LEU A 237 -22.07 22.80 -5.14
N PHE A 238 -21.68 22.79 -6.41
CA PHE A 238 -20.28 22.56 -6.80
C PHE A 238 -19.34 23.60 -6.18
N SER A 239 -19.69 24.88 -6.29
CA SER A 239 -18.88 25.95 -5.73
C SER A 239 -18.76 25.86 -4.20
N GLN A 240 -19.83 25.47 -3.51
CA GLN A 240 -19.81 25.22 -2.07
C GLN A 240 -18.90 24.02 -1.71
N ALA A 241 -19.01 22.91 -2.43
CA ALA A 241 -18.17 21.73 -2.25
C ALA A 241 -16.69 22.05 -2.55
N TRP A 242 -16.44 22.87 -3.58
CA TRP A 242 -15.09 23.32 -3.92
C TRP A 242 -14.46 24.17 -2.79
N LEU A 243 -15.21 25.09 -2.21
CA LEU A 243 -14.76 25.88 -1.05
C LEU A 243 -14.53 25.00 0.20
N ALA A 244 -15.27 23.91 0.31
CA ALA A 244 -15.18 22.94 1.41
C ALA A 244 -14.13 21.83 1.14
N SER A 245 -13.33 21.95 0.07
CA SER A 245 -12.30 20.94 -0.26
C SER A 245 -11.38 20.64 0.93
N GLU A 246 -11.16 19.36 1.18
CA GLU A 246 -10.45 18.87 2.35
C GLU A 246 -8.93 19.01 2.18
N LYS A 247 -8.24 19.45 3.22
CA LYS A 247 -6.77 19.40 3.22
C LYS A 247 -6.30 17.96 3.11
N TYR A 248 -5.41 17.73 2.15
CA TYR A 248 -4.76 16.43 2.02
C TYR A 248 -3.98 16.09 3.29
N LYS A 249 -4.17 14.88 3.74
CA LYS A 249 -3.40 14.29 4.85
C LYS A 249 -2.74 13.02 4.34
N PRO A 250 -1.40 12.93 4.38
CA PRO A 250 -0.71 11.69 4.08
C PRO A 250 -1.22 10.52 4.92
N GLU A 251 -1.15 9.33 4.36
CA GLU A 251 -1.53 8.11 5.08
C GLU A 251 -0.74 7.99 6.40
N GLY A 252 -1.42 7.56 7.44
CA GLY A 252 -0.85 7.44 8.79
C GLY A 252 -0.88 8.71 9.64
N ILE A 253 -1.23 9.88 9.09
CA ILE A 253 -1.41 11.12 9.87
C ILE A 253 -2.86 11.23 10.30
N VAL A 254 -3.10 11.23 11.62
CA VAL A 254 -4.42 11.42 12.22
C VAL A 254 -4.45 12.66 13.12
N THR A 255 -5.58 13.35 13.15
CA THR A 255 -5.84 14.45 14.09
C THR A 255 -6.67 13.95 15.27
N ILE A 256 -6.71 14.74 16.35
CA ILE A 256 -7.58 14.43 17.49
C ILE A 256 -9.05 14.31 17.07
N SER A 257 -9.49 15.10 16.10
CA SER A 257 -10.85 15.01 15.56
C SER A 257 -11.13 13.64 14.91
N ASP A 258 -10.16 13.09 14.19
CA ASP A 258 -10.27 11.80 13.50
C ASP A 258 -10.42 10.63 14.51
N ILE A 259 -9.81 10.74 15.68
CA ILE A 259 -9.80 9.70 16.72
C ILE A 259 -10.66 10.03 17.92
N LYS A 260 -11.39 11.15 17.92
CA LYS A 260 -12.15 11.65 19.07
C LYS A 260 -13.06 10.60 19.71
N GLN A 261 -13.85 9.89 18.90
CA GLN A 261 -14.76 8.86 19.43
C GLN A 261 -13.99 7.68 20.06
N ARG A 262 -12.86 7.30 19.48
CA ARG A 262 -11.98 6.27 20.03
C ARG A 262 -11.35 6.72 21.36
N LEU A 263 -10.95 7.99 21.48
CA LEU A 263 -10.42 8.55 22.72
C LEU A 263 -11.45 8.65 23.85
N LEU A 264 -12.73 8.85 23.50
CA LEU A 264 -13.82 8.90 24.47
C LEU A 264 -14.24 7.51 24.97
N THR A 265 -13.80 6.44 24.32
CA THR A 265 -14.04 5.06 24.75
C THR A 265 -13.05 4.71 25.86
N PRO A 266 -13.49 4.43 27.09
CA PRO A 266 -12.60 4.05 28.17
C PRO A 266 -11.82 2.76 27.84
N PRO A 267 -10.58 2.61 28.27
CA PRO A 267 -9.85 1.35 28.12
C PRO A 267 -10.55 0.24 28.92
N VAL A 268 -10.68 -0.93 28.32
CA VAL A 268 -11.26 -2.12 28.96
C VAL A 268 -10.16 -3.15 29.23
N PRO A 269 -10.29 -3.96 30.31
CA PRO A 269 -9.39 -5.08 30.53
C PRO A 269 -9.36 -6.03 29.34
N GLY A 270 -8.21 -6.61 29.10
CA GLY A 270 -8.04 -7.64 28.07
C GLY A 270 -8.64 -8.99 28.50
N VAL A 271 -8.49 -9.98 27.65
CA VAL A 271 -8.91 -11.36 27.91
C VAL A 271 -8.06 -11.96 29.04
N PRO A 272 -8.65 -12.61 30.06
CA PRO A 272 -7.90 -13.08 31.20
C PRO A 272 -6.91 -14.23 30.86
N TRP A 273 -5.88 -14.35 31.66
CA TRP A 273 -5.00 -15.49 31.70
C TRP A 273 -5.66 -16.62 32.51
N CYS A 274 -5.23 -17.86 32.32
CA CYS A 274 -5.60 -18.97 33.20
C CYS A 274 -5.03 -18.81 34.63
N PHE A 275 -4.10 -17.88 34.81
CA PHE A 275 -3.54 -17.50 36.12
C PHE A 275 -4.08 -16.11 36.51
N SER A 276 -4.90 -16.08 37.57
CA SER A 276 -5.55 -14.84 38.05
C SER A 276 -4.55 -13.76 38.44
N THR A 277 -3.44 -14.13 39.09
CA THR A 277 -2.37 -13.19 39.45
C THR A 277 -1.79 -12.50 38.21
N LEU A 278 -1.54 -13.28 37.15
CA LEU A 278 -1.00 -12.73 35.89
C LEU A 278 -2.02 -11.79 35.22
N THR A 279 -3.31 -12.15 35.27
CA THR A 279 -4.39 -11.27 34.80
C THR A 279 -4.39 -9.95 35.56
N GLY A 280 -4.24 -9.98 36.88
CA GLY A 280 -4.19 -8.76 37.71
C GLY A 280 -2.99 -7.88 37.40
N LEU A 281 -1.82 -8.47 37.16
CA LEU A 281 -0.58 -7.73 36.85
C LEU A 281 -0.56 -7.12 35.46
N THR A 282 -1.19 -7.76 34.46
CA THR A 282 -1.15 -7.32 33.06
C THR A 282 -2.45 -6.65 32.59
N TYR A 283 -3.49 -6.63 33.42
CA TYR A 283 -4.85 -6.29 33.04
C TYR A 283 -5.42 -7.18 31.90
N GLY A 284 -4.92 -8.41 31.79
CA GLY A 284 -5.30 -9.38 30.76
C GLY A 284 -4.53 -9.21 29.42
N ARG A 285 -4.92 -9.97 28.43
CA ARG A 285 -4.33 -10.03 27.09
C ARG A 285 -5.17 -9.21 26.12
N ARG A 286 -4.54 -8.27 25.42
CA ARG A 286 -5.25 -7.31 24.54
C ARG A 286 -4.98 -7.63 23.07
N LYS A 287 -5.98 -7.39 22.23
CA LYS A 287 -5.85 -7.49 20.77
C LYS A 287 -4.79 -6.55 20.25
N GLY A 288 -3.98 -7.01 19.31
CA GLY A 288 -2.86 -6.28 18.75
C GLY A 288 -1.56 -6.43 19.54
N GLU A 289 -1.54 -7.22 20.61
CA GLU A 289 -0.36 -7.39 21.46
C GLU A 289 0.33 -8.75 21.29
N LEU A 290 1.64 -8.74 21.53
CA LEU A 290 2.50 -9.92 21.56
C LEU A 290 2.86 -10.25 23.02
N TYR A 291 2.80 -11.52 23.37
CA TYR A 291 3.15 -12.00 24.71
C TYR A 291 4.29 -13.04 24.61
N ALA A 292 5.46 -12.66 25.13
CA ALA A 292 6.65 -13.50 25.12
C ALA A 292 6.77 -14.35 26.38
N PHE A 293 7.05 -15.64 26.21
CA PHE A 293 7.32 -16.57 27.30
C PHE A 293 8.75 -17.12 27.17
N GLY A 294 9.53 -16.93 28.24
CA GLY A 294 10.88 -17.43 28.32
C GLY A 294 11.10 -18.20 29.63
N ALA A 295 11.64 -19.41 29.52
CA ALA A 295 12.08 -20.23 30.68
C ALA A 295 13.22 -21.14 30.25
N GLY A 296 13.92 -21.73 31.21
CA GLY A 296 14.94 -22.75 30.97
C GLY A 296 14.40 -23.98 30.23
N VAL A 297 15.30 -24.83 29.76
CA VAL A 297 14.93 -26.06 29.09
C VAL A 297 14.25 -27.02 30.09
N GLY A 298 13.18 -27.71 29.69
CA GLY A 298 12.49 -28.69 30.53
C GLY A 298 11.61 -28.09 31.66
N VAL A 299 11.53 -26.77 31.83
CA VAL A 299 10.77 -26.14 32.92
C VAL A 299 9.25 -26.09 32.66
N GLY A 300 8.78 -26.50 31.48
CA GLY A 300 7.36 -26.63 31.18
C GLY A 300 6.75 -25.46 30.40
N LYS A 301 7.52 -24.76 29.53
CA LYS A 301 7.01 -23.66 28.69
C LYS A 301 5.79 -24.06 27.87
N THR A 302 5.90 -25.14 27.12
CA THR A 302 4.81 -25.69 26.28
C THR A 302 3.62 -26.14 27.11
N ASP A 303 3.86 -26.65 28.35
CA ASP A 303 2.78 -27.04 29.25
C ASP A 303 1.95 -25.83 29.75
N VAL A 304 2.60 -24.70 30.02
CA VAL A 304 1.92 -23.42 30.33
C VAL A 304 1.06 -22.98 29.18
N PHE A 305 1.54 -23.07 27.94
CA PHE A 305 0.75 -22.77 26.75
C PHE A 305 -0.45 -23.68 26.60
N THR A 306 -0.23 -24.99 26.80
CA THR A 306 -1.28 -26.00 26.75
C THR A 306 -2.38 -25.71 27.79
N GLN A 307 -2.00 -25.30 29.01
CA GLN A 307 -2.94 -24.90 30.05
C GLN A 307 -3.73 -23.64 29.64
N GLN A 308 -3.07 -22.66 29.04
CA GLN A 308 -3.74 -21.44 28.58
C GLN A 308 -4.68 -21.72 27.39
N ILE A 309 -4.27 -22.58 26.45
CA ILE A 309 -5.11 -23.01 25.32
C ILE A 309 -6.39 -23.70 25.84
N ALA A 310 -6.24 -24.64 26.77
CA ALA A 310 -7.39 -25.32 27.39
C ALA A 310 -8.34 -24.33 28.07
N TYR A 311 -7.80 -23.35 28.78
CA TYR A 311 -8.59 -22.29 29.40
C TYR A 311 -9.30 -21.40 28.39
N ASP A 312 -8.63 -21.03 27.30
CA ASP A 312 -9.22 -20.23 26.22
C ASP A 312 -10.40 -20.96 25.55
N ILE A 313 -10.27 -22.27 25.33
CA ILE A 313 -11.33 -23.11 24.77
C ILE A 313 -12.48 -23.30 25.76
N GLU A 314 -12.18 -23.78 26.98
CA GLU A 314 -13.21 -24.22 27.93
C GLU A 314 -13.90 -23.04 28.64
N THR A 315 -13.11 -22.10 29.13
CA THR A 315 -13.63 -21.00 29.98
C THR A 315 -14.02 -19.78 29.16
N LEU A 316 -13.24 -19.44 28.14
CA LEU A 316 -13.46 -18.22 27.35
C LEU A 316 -14.20 -18.48 26.04
N ASN A 317 -14.46 -19.75 25.70
CA ASN A 317 -15.13 -20.16 24.48
C ASN A 317 -14.50 -19.56 23.21
N LYS A 318 -13.15 -19.57 23.15
CA LYS A 318 -12.37 -18.99 22.04
C LYS A 318 -11.89 -20.06 21.07
N ARG A 319 -11.81 -19.69 19.79
CA ARG A 319 -11.04 -20.44 18.79
C ARG A 319 -9.57 -20.07 18.92
N VAL A 320 -8.69 -21.08 18.87
CA VAL A 320 -7.24 -20.89 19.01
C VAL A 320 -6.50 -21.52 17.83
N GLY A 321 -5.46 -20.84 17.35
CA GLY A 321 -4.53 -21.31 16.35
C GLY A 321 -3.19 -21.69 16.99
N VAL A 322 -2.74 -22.91 16.79
CA VAL A 322 -1.52 -23.45 17.39
C VAL A 322 -0.51 -23.76 16.29
N ILE A 323 0.69 -23.22 16.43
CA ILE A 323 1.80 -23.37 15.51
C ILE A 323 2.99 -23.82 16.34
N TYR A 324 3.13 -25.13 16.52
CA TYR A 324 4.23 -25.75 17.27
C TYR A 324 5.22 -26.39 16.29
N LEU A 325 6.46 -25.96 16.36
CA LEU A 325 7.53 -26.40 15.46
C LEU A 325 8.37 -27.53 16.02
N GLU A 326 8.26 -27.79 17.33
CA GLU A 326 9.02 -28.86 18.04
C GLU A 326 8.14 -29.99 18.59
N GLN A 327 6.83 -29.87 18.45
CA GLN A 327 5.90 -30.88 18.96
C GLN A 327 4.88 -31.27 17.90
N ASN A 328 4.60 -32.57 17.75
CA ASN A 328 3.62 -33.04 16.79
C ASN A 328 2.18 -32.73 17.25
N VAL A 329 1.26 -32.63 16.27
CA VAL A 329 -0.13 -32.25 16.51
C VAL A 329 -0.91 -33.25 17.37
N VAL A 330 -0.57 -34.55 17.31
CA VAL A 330 -1.24 -35.59 18.10
C VAL A 330 -0.91 -35.40 19.58
N GLU A 331 0.36 -35.24 19.92
CA GLU A 331 0.78 -34.99 21.30
C GLU A 331 0.20 -33.67 21.81
N THR A 332 0.17 -32.63 20.98
CA THR A 332 -0.43 -31.34 21.33
C THR A 332 -1.92 -31.50 21.65
N GLY A 333 -2.68 -32.19 20.80
CA GLY A 333 -4.09 -32.53 21.07
C GLY A 333 -4.30 -33.32 22.34
N GLN A 334 -3.47 -34.35 22.58
CA GLN A 334 -3.51 -35.17 23.80
C GLN A 334 -3.26 -34.32 25.06
N ARG A 335 -2.30 -33.39 25.02
CA ARG A 335 -2.01 -32.50 26.14
C ARG A 335 -3.14 -31.53 26.40
N VAL A 336 -3.75 -30.91 25.35
CA VAL A 336 -4.91 -30.03 25.49
C VAL A 336 -6.09 -30.75 26.07
N MET A 337 -6.46 -31.94 25.53
CA MET A 337 -7.51 -32.81 26.10
C MET A 337 -7.22 -33.19 27.55
N GLY A 338 -5.95 -33.50 27.83
CA GLY A 338 -5.51 -33.85 29.18
C GLY A 338 -5.74 -32.71 30.18
N LYS A 339 -5.52 -31.45 29.78
CA LYS A 339 -5.83 -30.28 30.62
C LYS A 339 -7.33 -30.10 30.85
N LEU A 340 -8.13 -30.31 29.81
CA LEU A 340 -9.60 -30.24 29.91
C LEU A 340 -10.18 -31.30 30.85
N ASP A 341 -9.59 -32.50 30.86
CA ASP A 341 -10.10 -33.66 31.59
C ASP A 341 -9.36 -33.95 32.89
N GLN A 342 -8.30 -33.18 33.18
CA GLN A 342 -7.40 -33.42 34.32
C GLN A 342 -6.76 -34.83 34.25
N ARG A 343 -6.31 -35.23 33.04
CA ARG A 343 -5.69 -36.52 32.74
C ARG A 343 -4.39 -36.34 31.97
N LEU A 344 -3.54 -37.34 31.97
CA LEU A 344 -2.25 -37.31 31.27
C LEU A 344 -2.30 -38.23 30.02
N TYR A 345 -3.14 -37.86 29.03
CA TYR A 345 -3.35 -38.69 27.83
C TYR A 345 -2.11 -38.87 26.95
N HIS A 346 -1.10 -38.05 27.08
CA HIS A 346 0.18 -38.14 26.40
C HIS A 346 1.20 -39.05 27.12
N VAL A 347 0.84 -39.61 28.29
CA VAL A 347 1.69 -40.49 29.07
C VAL A 347 1.16 -41.91 28.96
N PRO A 348 1.95 -42.90 28.47
CA PRO A 348 1.47 -44.26 28.23
C PRO A 348 0.93 -44.97 29.46
N ASP A 349 1.55 -44.75 30.61
CA ASP A 349 1.23 -45.42 31.88
C ASP A 349 0.26 -44.62 32.77
N ALA A 350 -0.37 -43.59 32.22
CA ALA A 350 -1.30 -42.76 32.97
C ALA A 350 -2.65 -43.48 33.17
N ASP A 351 -3.35 -43.17 34.27
CA ASP A 351 -4.65 -43.74 34.62
C ASP A 351 -5.78 -43.14 33.76
N TRP A 352 -5.98 -43.69 32.57
CA TRP A 352 -7.09 -43.39 31.67
C TRP A 352 -7.46 -44.62 30.82
N ASN A 353 -8.72 -44.73 30.44
CA ASN A 353 -9.19 -45.80 29.58
C ASN A 353 -9.59 -45.28 28.17
N ARG A 354 -9.71 -46.22 27.24
CA ARG A 354 -10.00 -45.92 25.84
C ARG A 354 -11.32 -45.19 25.64
N THR A 355 -12.38 -45.55 26.34
CA THR A 355 -13.71 -44.94 26.22
C THR A 355 -13.67 -43.44 26.65
N GLN A 356 -13.00 -43.14 27.75
CA GLN A 356 -12.79 -41.77 28.19
C GLN A 356 -12.00 -40.98 27.17
N TYR A 357 -10.94 -41.54 26.62
CA TYR A 357 -10.12 -40.92 25.61
C TYR A 357 -10.92 -40.59 24.34
N GLU A 358 -11.68 -41.60 23.82
CA GLU A 358 -12.56 -41.39 22.64
C GLU A 358 -13.63 -40.33 22.89
N THR A 359 -14.22 -40.28 24.07
CA THR A 359 -15.17 -39.22 24.45
C THR A 359 -14.52 -37.87 24.44
N SER A 360 -13.30 -37.74 24.90
CA SER A 360 -12.56 -36.45 24.90
C SER A 360 -12.21 -36.00 23.50
N VAL A 361 -11.79 -36.95 22.63
CA VAL A 361 -11.51 -36.65 21.22
C VAL A 361 -12.79 -36.09 20.53
N ASN A 362 -13.90 -36.83 20.67
CA ASN A 362 -15.18 -36.41 20.06
C ASN A 362 -15.63 -35.03 20.58
N ARG A 363 -15.50 -34.76 21.88
CA ARG A 363 -15.81 -33.47 22.47
C ARG A 363 -14.96 -32.33 21.91
N LEU A 364 -13.67 -32.58 21.69
CA LEU A 364 -12.77 -31.58 21.14
C LEU A 364 -13.07 -31.32 19.64
N GLU A 365 -13.42 -32.38 18.89
CA GLU A 365 -13.86 -32.29 17.50
C GLU A 365 -15.17 -31.47 17.38
N GLU A 366 -16.19 -31.80 18.17
CA GLU A 366 -17.49 -31.11 18.16
C GLU A 366 -17.40 -29.62 18.49
N ARG A 367 -16.40 -29.21 19.26
CA ARG A 367 -16.19 -27.79 19.63
C ARG A 367 -15.65 -26.93 18.49
N GLU A 368 -14.94 -27.50 17.53
CA GLU A 368 -14.32 -26.76 16.41
C GLU A 368 -13.55 -25.50 16.87
N GLN A 369 -12.80 -25.62 17.98
CA GLN A 369 -12.12 -24.46 18.59
C GLN A 369 -10.59 -24.59 18.58
N LEU A 370 -10.02 -25.77 18.30
CA LEU A 370 -8.59 -26.03 18.24
C LEU A 370 -8.16 -26.25 16.80
N TYR A 371 -7.35 -25.35 16.28
CA TYR A 371 -6.77 -25.44 14.94
C TYR A 371 -5.26 -25.51 15.05
N MET A 372 -4.66 -26.52 14.46
CA MET A 372 -3.23 -26.78 14.57
C MET A 372 -2.57 -26.85 13.21
N MET A 373 -1.38 -26.31 13.12
CA MET A 373 -0.53 -26.47 11.95
C MET A 373 0.24 -27.80 12.09
N GLU A 374 0.09 -28.70 11.12
CA GLU A 374 0.87 -29.93 11.06
C GLU A 374 2.22 -29.70 10.39
N HIS A 375 3.24 -29.46 11.18
CA HIS A 375 4.63 -29.32 10.74
C HIS A 375 5.59 -29.62 11.90
N PHE A 376 6.78 -30.09 11.57
CA PHE A 376 7.86 -30.33 12.53
C PHE A 376 9.18 -29.78 11.96
N GLY A 377 9.86 -28.94 12.73
CA GLY A 377 11.14 -28.33 12.35
C GLY A 377 11.05 -26.87 11.96
N ALA A 378 12.17 -26.34 11.49
CA ALA A 378 12.26 -24.92 11.10
C ALA A 378 11.38 -24.58 9.90
N MET A 379 10.81 -23.38 9.92
CA MET A 379 9.98 -22.83 8.84
C MET A 379 10.24 -21.33 8.69
N ASP A 380 10.10 -20.82 7.47
CA ASP A 380 10.25 -19.40 7.20
C ASP A 380 9.06 -18.58 7.72
N TRP A 381 9.35 -17.35 8.14
CA TRP A 381 8.33 -16.44 8.71
C TRP A 381 7.20 -16.10 7.72
N LYS A 382 7.50 -15.98 6.42
CA LYS A 382 6.49 -15.65 5.41
C LYS A 382 5.40 -16.72 5.34
N THR A 383 5.75 -17.97 5.44
CA THR A 383 4.82 -19.10 5.48
C THR A 383 3.98 -19.05 6.75
N ILE A 384 4.60 -18.89 7.93
CA ILE A 384 3.89 -18.74 9.22
C ILE A 384 2.91 -17.57 9.19
N LYS A 385 3.33 -16.40 8.68
CA LYS A 385 2.48 -15.23 8.50
C LYS A 385 1.25 -15.53 7.62
N GLY A 386 1.44 -16.31 6.54
CA GLY A 386 0.35 -16.77 5.68
C GLY A 386 -0.66 -17.63 6.43
N ILE A 387 -0.19 -18.55 7.26
CA ILE A 387 -1.02 -19.45 8.09
C ILE A 387 -1.80 -18.64 9.14
N ILE A 388 -1.16 -17.69 9.83
CA ILE A 388 -1.83 -16.81 10.80
C ILE A 388 -2.96 -16.01 10.11
N LYS A 389 -2.68 -15.45 8.93
CA LYS A 389 -3.72 -14.74 8.14
C LYS A 389 -4.86 -15.67 7.74
N TYR A 390 -4.55 -16.89 7.36
CA TYR A 390 -5.57 -17.90 7.03
C TYR A 390 -6.43 -18.29 8.26
N PHE A 391 -5.80 -18.57 9.39
CA PHE A 391 -6.51 -18.85 10.64
C PHE A 391 -7.47 -17.72 11.03
N ASN A 392 -7.02 -16.47 10.95
CA ASN A 392 -7.86 -15.33 11.27
C ASN A 392 -9.01 -15.16 10.28
N LYS A 393 -8.72 -15.20 8.95
CA LYS A 393 -9.73 -14.90 7.92
C LYS A 393 -10.74 -16.02 7.69
N ALA A 394 -10.27 -17.30 7.75
CA ALA A 394 -11.12 -18.45 7.45
C ALA A 394 -11.91 -18.97 8.66
N TYR A 395 -11.32 -18.84 9.86
CA TYR A 395 -11.88 -19.41 11.07
C TYR A 395 -12.15 -18.40 12.20
N ASP A 396 -11.92 -17.10 11.94
CA ASP A 396 -12.08 -16.02 12.92
C ASP A 396 -11.26 -16.23 14.21
N ILE A 397 -10.04 -16.75 14.04
CA ILE A 397 -9.14 -17.04 15.15
C ILE A 397 -8.40 -15.76 15.54
N GLU A 398 -8.55 -15.36 16.81
CA GLU A 398 -7.92 -14.19 17.41
C GLU A 398 -6.77 -14.54 18.36
N HIS A 399 -6.63 -15.79 18.79
CA HIS A 399 -5.63 -16.25 19.72
C HIS A 399 -4.65 -17.22 19.05
N ILE A 400 -3.40 -16.79 18.86
CA ILE A 400 -2.34 -17.58 18.23
C ILE A 400 -1.30 -17.98 19.26
N TYR A 401 -0.86 -19.23 19.21
CA TYR A 401 0.19 -19.81 20.05
C TYR A 401 1.32 -20.35 19.18
N LEU A 402 2.51 -19.75 19.30
CA LEU A 402 3.70 -20.08 18.52
C LEU A 402 4.80 -20.65 19.44
N ASP A 403 5.21 -21.91 19.23
CA ASP A 403 6.33 -22.56 19.93
C ASP A 403 7.30 -23.14 18.90
N HIS A 404 8.49 -22.58 18.72
CA HIS A 404 9.10 -21.40 19.33
C HIS A 404 9.64 -20.41 18.28
N LEU A 405 9.82 -19.15 18.67
CA LEU A 405 10.24 -18.05 17.81
C LEU A 405 11.59 -18.29 17.12
N THR A 406 12.59 -18.82 17.83
CA THR A 406 13.96 -18.99 17.30
C THR A 406 14.05 -20.00 16.16
N ALA A 407 13.10 -20.93 16.02
CA ALA A 407 13.01 -21.81 14.87
C ALA A 407 12.73 -21.09 13.54
N LEU A 408 12.18 -19.87 13.59
CA LEU A 408 11.86 -19.07 12.41
C LEU A 408 13.09 -18.37 11.80
N SER A 409 14.17 -18.23 12.55
CA SER A 409 15.43 -17.60 12.11
C SER A 409 16.57 -18.60 11.89
N ALA A 410 16.36 -19.87 12.22
CA ALA A 410 17.41 -20.90 12.21
C ALA A 410 18.05 -21.16 10.83
N GLN A 411 17.41 -20.76 9.73
CA GLN A 411 17.91 -20.88 8.36
C GLN A 411 18.58 -19.61 7.83
N GLU A 412 18.54 -18.52 8.60
CA GLU A 412 19.08 -17.22 8.17
C GLU A 412 20.57 -17.09 8.57
N GLN A 413 21.36 -16.43 7.71
CA GLN A 413 22.79 -16.19 7.96
C GLN A 413 23.05 -15.28 9.16
N ASP A 414 22.15 -14.34 9.42
CA ASP A 414 22.16 -13.42 10.57
C ASP A 414 20.85 -13.59 11.35
N GLU A 415 20.82 -14.59 12.22
CA GLU A 415 19.66 -14.93 13.04
C GLU A 415 19.13 -13.74 13.85
N ARG A 416 20.03 -12.90 14.36
CA ARG A 416 19.65 -11.75 15.17
C ARG A 416 18.89 -10.70 14.36
N ARG A 417 19.40 -10.38 13.17
CA ARG A 417 18.77 -9.42 12.28
C ARG A 417 17.44 -9.94 11.74
N ALA A 418 17.40 -11.24 11.44
CA ALA A 418 16.16 -11.91 11.04
C ALA A 418 15.10 -11.84 12.14
N LEU A 419 15.46 -12.11 13.38
CA LEU A 419 14.56 -12.01 14.54
C LEU A 419 14.06 -10.56 14.77
N ASP A 420 14.93 -9.54 14.59
CA ASP A 420 14.53 -8.15 14.68
C ASP A 420 13.42 -7.81 13.65
N GLY A 421 13.58 -8.29 12.41
CA GLY A 421 12.59 -8.13 11.34
C GLY A 421 11.30 -8.91 11.60
N ILE A 422 11.41 -10.16 12.04
CA ILE A 422 10.26 -11.02 12.38
C ILE A 422 9.43 -10.40 13.50
N MET A 423 10.06 -9.91 14.56
CA MET A 423 9.36 -9.30 15.68
C MET A 423 8.59 -8.05 15.30
N ALA A 424 9.21 -7.17 14.50
CA ALA A 424 8.55 -5.96 13.99
C ALA A 424 7.34 -6.30 13.10
N ASP A 425 7.51 -7.27 12.18
CA ASP A 425 6.44 -7.68 11.27
C ASP A 425 5.32 -8.45 12.01
N MET A 426 5.65 -9.23 13.02
CA MET A 426 4.69 -9.93 13.90
C MET A 426 3.85 -8.92 14.70
N ALA A 427 4.47 -7.87 15.25
CA ALA A 427 3.76 -6.82 15.96
C ALA A 427 2.81 -6.05 15.03
N SER A 428 3.28 -5.71 13.83
CA SER A 428 2.44 -5.09 12.79
C SER A 428 1.26 -5.98 12.41
N LEU A 429 1.51 -7.29 12.21
CA LEU A 429 0.47 -8.28 11.88
C LEU A 429 -0.58 -8.40 12.99
N ALA A 430 -0.16 -8.43 14.25
CA ALA A 430 -1.06 -8.50 15.39
C ALA A 430 -2.00 -7.29 15.44
N GLN A 431 -1.47 -6.09 15.20
CA GLN A 431 -2.24 -4.84 15.12
C GLN A 431 -3.17 -4.83 13.90
N GLU A 432 -2.67 -5.21 12.71
CA GLU A 432 -3.44 -5.25 11.46
C GLU A 432 -4.69 -6.15 11.58
N LEU A 433 -4.51 -7.33 12.17
CA LEU A 433 -5.58 -8.34 12.27
C LEU A 433 -6.38 -8.23 13.56
N GLY A 434 -5.96 -7.43 14.53
CA GLY A 434 -6.59 -7.36 15.85
C GLY A 434 -6.50 -8.69 16.62
N ILE A 435 -5.40 -9.41 16.51
CA ILE A 435 -5.17 -10.71 17.14
C ILE A 435 -4.19 -10.61 18.32
N ILE A 436 -4.18 -11.65 19.15
CA ILE A 436 -3.26 -11.83 20.26
C ILE A 436 -2.29 -12.97 19.88
N ILE A 437 -0.98 -12.69 19.89
CA ILE A 437 0.02 -13.71 19.60
C ILE A 437 0.83 -14.00 20.86
N HIS A 438 0.78 -15.25 21.30
CA HIS A 438 1.62 -15.78 22.35
C HIS A 438 2.77 -16.54 21.70
N PHE A 439 4.00 -16.30 22.11
CA PHE A 439 5.13 -17.06 21.59
C PHE A 439 6.13 -17.44 22.66
N ILE A 440 6.77 -18.58 22.47
CA ILE A 440 7.87 -19.03 23.28
C ILE A 440 9.19 -18.63 22.63
N SER A 441 10.14 -18.18 23.44
CA SER A 441 11.52 -17.98 23.03
C SER A 441 12.47 -18.62 24.01
N HIS A 442 13.56 -19.21 23.50
CA HIS A 442 14.62 -19.77 24.34
C HIS A 442 15.38 -18.67 25.08
N LEU A 443 15.94 -19.06 26.21
CA LEU A 443 16.80 -18.20 27.01
C LEU A 443 18.27 -18.57 26.81
N THR A 444 19.15 -17.59 26.86
CA THR A 444 20.59 -17.76 26.94
C THR A 444 20.95 -18.30 28.34
N THR A 445 21.99 -19.12 28.44
CA THR A 445 22.52 -19.56 29.72
C THR A 445 23.07 -18.37 30.51
N PRO A 446 22.58 -18.09 31.73
CA PRO A 446 23.07 -16.99 32.55
C PRO A 446 24.47 -17.27 33.12
N GLU A 447 25.21 -16.19 33.41
CA GLU A 447 26.39 -16.27 34.23
C GLU A 447 25.94 -16.51 35.67
N GLY A 448 26.22 -17.71 36.25
CA GLY A 448 25.84 -18.09 37.60
C GLY A 448 24.83 -19.23 37.63
N LYS A 449 23.82 -19.11 38.50
CA LYS A 449 22.81 -20.17 38.69
C LYS A 449 21.95 -20.32 37.45
N SER A 450 21.84 -21.52 36.90
CA SER A 450 21.06 -21.78 35.69
C SER A 450 19.57 -21.54 35.89
N HIS A 451 18.85 -21.28 34.79
CA HIS A 451 17.40 -21.07 34.85
C HIS A 451 16.66 -22.34 35.32
N GLU A 452 17.17 -23.52 34.95
CA GLU A 452 16.64 -24.84 35.33
C GLU A 452 16.78 -25.10 36.84
N GLU A 453 17.79 -24.51 37.48
CA GLU A 453 18.01 -24.58 38.92
C GLU A 453 17.30 -23.46 39.70
N GLY A 454 16.45 -22.68 39.07
CA GLY A 454 15.74 -21.57 39.66
C GLY A 454 16.51 -20.23 39.65
N GLY A 455 17.48 -20.10 38.77
CA GLY A 455 18.12 -18.79 38.49
C GLY A 455 17.09 -17.78 37.98
N ARG A 456 17.20 -16.51 38.46
CA ARG A 456 16.27 -15.47 38.06
C ARG A 456 16.32 -15.21 36.55
N VAL A 457 15.17 -15.32 35.87
CA VAL A 457 15.03 -14.92 34.48
C VAL A 457 14.93 -13.41 34.40
N MET A 458 15.64 -12.81 33.44
CA MET A 458 15.62 -11.39 33.12
C MET A 458 15.41 -11.21 31.63
N GLU A 459 14.87 -10.09 31.23
CA GLU A 459 14.60 -9.71 29.84
C GLU A 459 15.82 -9.89 28.93
N LYS A 460 17.02 -9.54 29.39
CA LYS A 460 18.29 -9.71 28.63
C LYS A 460 18.64 -11.18 28.31
N HIS A 461 17.98 -12.14 28.94
CA HIS A 461 18.24 -13.56 28.72
C HIS A 461 17.49 -14.14 27.51
N PHE A 462 16.53 -13.41 26.93
CA PHE A 462 15.90 -13.88 25.69
C PHE A 462 16.94 -14.04 24.57
N THR A 463 16.98 -15.23 23.97
CA THR A 463 17.96 -15.57 22.92
C THR A 463 17.68 -14.75 21.66
N GLY A 464 18.74 -14.20 21.11
CA GLY A 464 18.77 -13.65 19.76
C GLY A 464 18.57 -12.15 19.67
N SER A 465 17.57 -11.54 20.26
CA SER A 465 17.26 -10.15 19.98
C SER A 465 16.64 -9.36 21.11
N ARG A 466 17.10 -8.10 21.26
CA ARG A 466 16.40 -7.10 22.08
C ARG A 466 15.02 -6.69 21.53
N ALA A 467 14.70 -7.10 20.30
CA ALA A 467 13.40 -6.81 19.70
C ALA A 467 12.27 -7.53 20.43
N ILE A 468 12.54 -8.71 21.03
CA ILE A 468 11.55 -9.42 21.85
C ILE A 468 11.06 -8.50 22.98
N ALA A 469 11.96 -7.94 23.74
CA ALA A 469 11.65 -7.02 24.81
C ALA A 469 11.01 -5.70 24.36
N ARG A 470 11.31 -5.26 23.13
CA ARG A 470 10.76 -4.03 22.56
C ARG A 470 9.32 -4.18 22.09
N TRP A 471 8.97 -5.34 21.54
CA TRP A 471 7.70 -5.55 20.85
C TRP A 471 6.69 -6.40 21.61
N SER A 472 7.10 -7.08 22.70
CA SER A 472 6.23 -7.91 23.52
C SER A 472 5.93 -7.31 24.90
N HIS A 473 4.87 -7.83 25.49
CA HIS A 473 4.35 -7.46 26.81
C HIS A 473 4.58 -8.57 27.82
#